data_29e7acad7e1d62bbee1d0b7860209f25
#
_entry.id   29e7acad7e1d62bbee1d0b7860209f25
#
_cell.length_a   1.000
_cell.length_b   1.000
_cell.length_c   1.000
_cell.angle_alpha   90.00
_cell.angle_beta   90.00
_cell.angle_gamma   90.00
#
_symmetry.space_group_name_H-M   'P 1'
#
loop_
_entity.id
_entity.type
_entity.pdbx_description
1 polymer ?
#
loop_
_entity_poly.entity_id
_entity_poly.type
_entity_poly.pdbx_seq_one_letter_code
_entity_poly.pdbx_strand_id
1 'polypeptide(L)'
;NVDWLKLSAYSGGAGEFTLNLTLTPNTSGKSRKAEIRITAGKTVLTIAVEQKAETESGTGVLKTIKKIACKEVFNSDKVYNSSDYTSEWIRTFSYDEQGRVARIVRDHVQSKGKTTTTFDYTIAGEITMNEKEVYDSSSNIYEDTYIIKLNEQGNVASIQDDDKNTGTFSDYIRFSYTDDNRLAQWKDADAGSETSSGTFSYDNGMLSKYEYVEGKSLEDSRTISVDVNKAYTHRYPNNLPVDMVGLLLCNDDDFDFLFYIGRTGKTSDYLPEVFPDFTARDEWDRIMESYQTPNTTVEEYYHTIVWSDDELVMNYTFDKDNYLTGIQTQRGFTVMKTTYTVVVGNELVDPNIPERGYKYTIENKKTEKEKDDADVFTWTIEY
;
A
#
# COMPACT_ATOMS: atom_id res chain seq x y z
N ASN A 1 10.05 16.92 -40.99
CA ASN A 1 10.45 16.13 -39.81
C ASN A 1 10.65 17.09 -38.63
N VAL A 2 10.15 16.73 -37.50
CA VAL A 2 10.35 17.44 -36.21
C VAL A 2 11.20 16.56 -35.30
N ASP A 3 12.10 17.17 -34.57
CA ASP A 3 13.12 16.41 -33.78
C ASP A 3 12.53 15.72 -32.54
N TRP A 4 11.35 16.15 -32.12
CA TRP A 4 10.69 15.70 -30.91
C TRP A 4 9.70 14.55 -31.12
N LEU A 5 9.40 14.18 -32.36
CA LEU A 5 8.47 13.10 -32.73
C LEU A 5 9.20 12.09 -33.63
N LYS A 6 9.30 10.86 -33.16
CA LYS A 6 9.86 9.73 -33.93
C LYS A 6 8.79 8.68 -34.17
N LEU A 7 8.79 8.09 -35.35
CA LEU A 7 7.92 7.01 -35.71
C LEU A 7 8.71 5.69 -35.72
N SER A 8 8.08 4.58 -35.33
CA SER A 8 8.68 3.24 -35.37
C SER A 8 8.96 2.77 -36.82
N ALA A 9 8.26 3.33 -37.83
CA ALA A 9 8.49 3.07 -39.26
C ALA A 9 8.11 4.28 -40.10
N TYR A 10 8.78 4.47 -41.22
CA TYR A 10 8.52 5.53 -42.20
C TYR A 10 8.03 4.98 -43.57
N SER A 11 7.95 3.67 -43.70
CA SER A 11 7.37 2.96 -44.83
C SER A 11 6.87 1.60 -44.38
N GLY A 12 5.89 1.05 -45.11
CA GLY A 12 5.31 -0.26 -44.83
C GLY A 12 4.68 -0.85 -46.09
N GLY A 13 4.35 -2.16 -46.02
CA GLY A 13 3.60 -2.87 -47.06
C GLY A 13 2.08 -2.67 -46.94
N ALA A 14 1.33 -3.35 -47.76
CA ALA A 14 -0.12 -3.45 -47.61
C ALA A 14 -0.49 -4.38 -46.46
N GLY A 15 -1.50 -4.01 -45.66
CA GLY A 15 -1.99 -4.77 -44.52
C GLY A 15 -2.21 -3.88 -43.30
N GLU A 16 -2.53 -4.53 -42.16
CA GLU A 16 -2.61 -3.88 -40.87
C GLU A 16 -1.24 -3.84 -40.22
N PHE A 17 -0.87 -2.71 -39.65
CA PHE A 17 0.34 -2.60 -38.83
C PHE A 17 0.17 -1.51 -37.75
N THR A 18 0.90 -1.67 -36.65
CA THR A 18 0.94 -0.70 -35.56
C THR A 18 2.10 0.27 -35.77
N LEU A 19 1.79 1.56 -35.77
CA LEU A 19 2.78 2.65 -35.85
C LEU A 19 2.95 3.24 -34.43
N ASN A 20 4.08 2.95 -33.79
CA ASN A 20 4.38 3.53 -32.48
C ASN A 20 5.01 4.92 -32.64
N LEU A 21 4.59 5.83 -31.78
CA LEU A 21 5.11 7.19 -31.70
C LEU A 21 5.96 7.34 -30.43
N THR A 22 7.16 7.84 -30.59
CA THR A 22 8.01 8.22 -29.44
C THR A 22 8.14 9.73 -29.43
N LEU A 23 7.80 10.37 -28.33
CA LEU A 23 7.88 11.81 -28.12
C LEU A 23 8.99 12.13 -27.13
N THR A 24 9.83 13.14 -27.44
CA THR A 24 10.72 13.71 -26.42
C THR A 24 9.94 14.68 -25.53
N PRO A 25 10.33 14.86 -24.26
CA PRO A 25 9.71 15.83 -23.37
C PRO A 25 9.64 17.22 -23.98
N ASN A 26 8.53 17.93 -23.80
CA ASN A 26 8.36 19.28 -24.30
C ASN A 26 8.61 20.32 -23.19
N THR A 27 9.86 20.63 -22.96
CA THR A 27 10.31 21.60 -21.96
C THR A 27 10.23 23.06 -22.41
N SER A 28 9.60 23.35 -23.58
CA SER A 28 9.61 24.70 -24.18
C SER A 28 8.62 25.69 -23.54
N GLY A 29 7.82 25.25 -22.56
CA GLY A 29 6.78 26.10 -21.95
C GLY A 29 5.59 26.41 -22.85
N LYS A 30 5.55 25.87 -24.10
CA LYS A 30 4.44 26.07 -25.05
C LYS A 30 4.09 24.75 -25.72
N SER A 31 2.80 24.55 -26.01
CA SER A 31 2.38 23.40 -26.81
C SER A 31 3.04 23.42 -28.20
N ARG A 32 3.39 22.25 -28.70
CA ARG A 32 3.96 22.07 -30.05
C ARG A 32 3.12 21.09 -30.84
N LYS A 33 3.08 21.30 -32.16
CA LYS A 33 2.23 20.53 -33.07
C LYS A 33 3.06 19.92 -34.19
N ALA A 34 2.65 18.75 -34.61
CA ALA A 34 3.18 18.09 -35.79
C ALA A 34 2.07 17.38 -36.55
N GLU A 35 2.30 17.06 -37.80
CA GLU A 35 1.40 16.26 -38.62
C GLU A 35 2.13 15.01 -39.11
N ILE A 36 1.50 13.85 -38.93
CA ILE A 36 1.91 12.59 -39.54
C ILE A 36 1.06 12.40 -40.79
N ARG A 37 1.72 12.32 -41.93
CA ARG A 37 1.06 12.11 -43.22
C ARG A 37 1.35 10.70 -43.72
N ILE A 38 0.31 9.89 -43.82
CA ILE A 38 0.39 8.53 -44.36
C ILE A 38 -0.18 8.54 -45.77
N THR A 39 0.60 8.07 -46.75
CA THR A 39 0.20 8.02 -48.15
C THR A 39 0.19 6.58 -48.63
N ALA A 40 -0.92 6.14 -49.20
CA ALA A 40 -1.09 4.83 -49.81
C ALA A 40 -1.73 4.98 -51.19
N GLY A 41 -0.92 4.90 -52.23
CA GLY A 41 -1.34 5.21 -53.61
C GLY A 41 -1.82 6.64 -53.73
N LYS A 42 -3.12 6.82 -54.03
CA LYS A 42 -3.75 8.15 -54.12
C LYS A 42 -4.41 8.61 -52.80
N THR A 43 -4.47 7.76 -51.82
CA THR A 43 -5.09 8.06 -50.52
C THR A 43 -4.06 8.70 -49.58
N VAL A 44 -4.45 9.77 -48.93
CA VAL A 44 -3.64 10.46 -47.91
C VAL A 44 -4.45 10.57 -46.64
N LEU A 45 -3.87 10.08 -45.54
CA LEU A 45 -4.37 10.26 -44.17
C LEU A 45 -3.43 11.23 -43.44
N THR A 46 -3.99 12.24 -42.78
CA THR A 46 -3.23 13.19 -41.98
C THR A 46 -3.67 13.03 -40.49
N ILE A 47 -2.72 12.79 -39.60
CA ILE A 47 -2.93 12.70 -38.19
C ILE A 47 -2.25 13.90 -37.52
N ALA A 48 -3.04 14.76 -36.88
CA ALA A 48 -2.51 15.88 -36.11
C ALA A 48 -2.03 15.37 -34.74
N VAL A 49 -0.79 15.69 -34.36
CA VAL A 49 -0.21 15.40 -33.08
C VAL A 49 0.02 16.74 -32.37
N GLU A 50 -0.59 16.92 -31.22
CA GLU A 50 -0.31 18.04 -30.32
C GLU A 50 0.29 17.54 -29.05
N GLN A 51 1.49 18.03 -28.71
CA GLN A 51 2.12 17.79 -27.43
C GLN A 51 2.07 19.10 -26.63
N LYS A 52 1.31 19.08 -25.54
CA LYS A 52 1.33 20.19 -24.60
C LYS A 52 2.77 20.37 -24.08
N ALA A 53 3.13 21.59 -23.70
CA ALA A 53 4.34 21.76 -22.95
C ALA A 53 4.27 20.80 -21.74
N GLU A 54 5.37 20.13 -21.42
CA GLU A 54 5.60 19.83 -20.02
C GLU A 54 5.48 21.20 -19.35
N THR A 55 4.43 21.42 -18.61
CA THR A 55 4.43 22.54 -17.69
C THR A 55 5.66 22.28 -16.85
N GLU A 56 6.73 23.06 -17.06
CA GLU A 56 7.67 23.30 -15.97
C GLU A 56 6.74 23.52 -14.79
N SER A 57 6.88 22.68 -13.75
CA SER A 57 6.19 22.84 -12.48
C SER A 57 6.20 24.33 -12.27
N GLY A 58 5.02 24.97 -12.44
CA GLY A 58 4.99 26.40 -12.74
C GLY A 58 5.89 27.09 -11.72
N THR A 59 6.50 28.20 -12.09
CA THR A 59 7.32 29.07 -11.22
C THR A 59 6.59 29.50 -9.95
N GLY A 60 5.47 28.87 -9.62
CA GLY A 60 4.79 28.85 -8.35
C GLY A 60 5.60 27.99 -7.38
N VAL A 61 5.82 28.50 -6.18
CA VAL A 61 6.32 27.75 -5.01
C VAL A 61 5.57 26.41 -4.98
N LEU A 62 6.31 25.30 -5.05
CA LEU A 62 5.74 23.95 -4.92
C LEU A 62 4.88 23.93 -3.65
N LYS A 63 3.62 23.53 -3.77
CA LYS A 63 2.75 23.40 -2.61
C LYS A 63 3.27 22.24 -1.77
N THR A 64 3.44 22.47 -0.50
CA THR A 64 3.76 21.43 0.47
C THR A 64 2.48 20.91 1.12
N ILE A 65 2.40 19.62 1.36
CA ILE A 65 1.26 19.02 2.06
C ILE A 65 1.25 19.53 3.50
N LYS A 66 0.15 20.14 3.92
CA LYS A 66 -0.05 20.59 5.30
C LYS A 66 -0.77 19.55 6.13
N LYS A 67 -1.69 18.82 5.49
CA LYS A 67 -2.56 17.90 6.20
C LYS A 67 -3.01 16.77 5.28
N ILE A 68 -3.07 15.57 5.82
CA ILE A 68 -3.77 14.43 5.24
C ILE A 68 -4.78 13.93 6.28
N ALA A 69 -6.05 13.86 5.91
CA ALA A 69 -7.08 13.24 6.72
C ALA A 69 -7.55 11.96 6.04
N CYS A 70 -7.67 10.88 6.79
CA CYS A 70 -8.23 9.63 6.33
C CYS A 70 -9.47 9.28 7.15
N LYS A 71 -10.48 8.82 6.44
CA LYS A 71 -11.68 8.23 7.01
C LYS A 71 -11.87 6.86 6.41
N GLU A 72 -11.91 5.86 7.26
CA GLU A 72 -12.12 4.46 6.93
C GLU A 72 -13.50 4.05 7.43
N VAL A 73 -14.34 3.56 6.53
CA VAL A 73 -15.68 3.06 6.85
C VAL A 73 -15.67 1.57 6.55
N PHE A 74 -15.73 0.78 7.62
CA PHE A 74 -15.78 -0.67 7.55
C PHE A 74 -17.24 -1.10 7.53
N ASN A 75 -17.73 -1.55 6.39
CA ASN A 75 -19.11 -1.96 6.17
C ASN A 75 -19.30 -3.48 6.28
N SER A 76 -18.21 -4.22 6.43
CA SER A 76 -18.19 -5.67 6.44
C SER A 76 -18.59 -6.22 7.80
N ASP A 77 -19.88 -6.44 8.02
CA ASP A 77 -20.43 -6.99 9.26
C ASP A 77 -20.14 -8.49 9.43
N LYS A 78 -20.01 -9.24 8.34
CA LYS A 78 -19.67 -10.68 8.35
C LYS A 78 -18.22 -10.94 8.68
N VAL A 79 -17.32 -10.04 8.27
CA VAL A 79 -15.88 -10.14 8.55
C VAL A 79 -15.59 -9.76 9.99
N TYR A 80 -16.10 -8.61 10.43
CA TYR A 80 -15.71 -8.05 11.73
C TYR A 80 -16.68 -8.38 12.88
N ASN A 81 -17.80 -9.02 12.58
CA ASN A 81 -18.83 -9.39 13.56
C ASN A 81 -19.31 -8.20 14.40
N SER A 82 -19.30 -7.01 13.85
CA SER A 82 -19.72 -5.76 14.47
C SER A 82 -20.45 -4.88 13.47
N SER A 83 -21.40 -4.10 13.94
CA SER A 83 -22.01 -3.01 13.18
C SER A 83 -20.96 -2.02 12.74
N ASP A 84 -21.14 -1.39 11.58
CA ASP A 84 -20.30 -0.38 10.93
C ASP A 84 -19.30 0.30 11.86
N TYR A 85 -18.03 0.03 11.63
CA TYR A 85 -16.95 0.66 12.36
C TYR A 85 -16.35 1.78 11.49
N THR A 86 -16.13 2.94 12.07
CA THR A 86 -15.46 4.06 11.41
C THR A 86 -14.19 4.40 12.16
N SER A 87 -13.07 4.46 11.44
CA SER A 87 -11.79 4.97 11.92
C SER A 87 -11.47 6.29 11.22
N GLU A 88 -11.01 7.26 11.97
CA GLU A 88 -10.57 8.55 11.41
C GLU A 88 -9.26 8.97 12.03
N TRP A 89 -8.33 9.42 11.19
CA TRP A 89 -7.08 10.00 11.64
C TRP A 89 -6.68 11.20 10.77
N ILE A 90 -5.91 12.09 11.38
CA ILE A 90 -5.43 13.31 10.72
C ILE A 90 -3.94 13.41 10.93
N ARG A 91 -3.15 13.49 9.85
CA ARG A 91 -1.73 13.81 9.88
C ARG A 91 -1.50 15.26 9.50
N THR A 92 -0.76 16.00 10.33
CA THR A 92 -0.34 17.39 10.07
C THR A 92 1.17 17.43 9.93
N PHE A 93 1.66 18.14 8.91
CA PHE A 93 3.07 18.17 8.51
C PHE A 93 3.71 19.52 8.85
N SER A 94 4.93 19.49 9.34
CA SER A 94 5.79 20.67 9.51
C SER A 94 7.13 20.42 8.82
N TYR A 95 7.72 21.47 8.26
CA TYR A 95 8.89 21.42 7.42
C TYR A 95 10.04 22.21 8.02
N ASP A 96 11.27 21.78 7.75
CA ASP A 96 12.47 22.54 8.06
C ASP A 96 12.74 23.65 7.03
N GLU A 97 13.79 24.42 7.24
CA GLU A 97 14.20 25.52 6.34
C GLU A 97 14.61 25.03 4.94
N GLN A 98 14.94 23.74 4.78
CA GLN A 98 15.27 23.10 3.51
C GLN A 98 14.03 22.50 2.82
N GLY A 99 12.84 22.64 3.42
CA GLY A 99 11.59 22.10 2.89
C GLY A 99 11.42 20.59 3.09
N ARG A 100 12.23 19.96 3.96
CA ARG A 100 12.08 18.54 4.30
C ARG A 100 11.08 18.40 5.45
N VAL A 101 10.35 17.29 5.49
CA VAL A 101 9.43 17.00 6.60
C VAL A 101 10.23 16.90 7.89
N ALA A 102 10.02 17.83 8.82
CA ALA A 102 10.68 17.85 10.13
C ALA A 102 9.81 17.20 11.21
N ARG A 103 8.48 17.23 11.04
CA ARG A 103 7.56 16.68 12.02
C ARG A 103 6.24 16.27 11.38
N ILE A 104 5.73 15.12 11.81
CA ILE A 104 4.37 14.64 11.52
C ILE A 104 3.63 14.51 12.86
N VAL A 105 2.40 14.99 12.93
CA VAL A 105 1.50 14.73 14.05
C VAL A 105 0.30 13.97 13.53
N ARG A 106 0.06 12.79 14.06
CA ARG A 106 -1.13 11.98 13.77
C ARG A 106 -2.09 12.07 14.96
N ASP A 107 -3.26 12.63 14.72
CA ASP A 107 -4.36 12.64 15.67
C ASP A 107 -5.34 11.50 15.34
N HIS A 108 -5.59 10.61 16.28
CA HIS A 108 -6.58 9.54 16.16
C HIS A 108 -7.91 10.02 16.73
N VAL A 109 -8.91 10.23 15.88
CA VAL A 109 -10.13 10.94 16.25
C VAL A 109 -10.95 10.17 17.28
N GLN A 110 -11.11 8.84 17.10
CA GLN A 110 -11.93 8.01 17.99
C GLN A 110 -11.24 7.68 19.31
N SER A 111 -9.98 7.25 19.27
CA SER A 111 -9.21 6.86 20.47
C SER A 111 -8.66 8.06 21.24
N LYS A 112 -8.75 9.27 20.64
CA LYS A 112 -8.12 10.49 21.17
C LYS A 112 -6.63 10.32 21.46
N GLY A 113 -5.98 9.46 20.71
CA GLY A 113 -4.55 9.27 20.73
C GLY A 113 -3.86 10.29 19.84
N LYS A 114 -2.59 10.56 20.16
CA LYS A 114 -1.73 11.42 19.37
C LYS A 114 -0.36 10.81 19.24
N THR A 115 0.08 10.60 18.00
CA THR A 115 1.45 10.21 17.68
C THR A 115 2.17 11.42 17.12
N THR A 116 3.36 11.71 17.62
CA THR A 116 4.24 12.78 17.12
C THR A 116 5.54 12.17 16.67
N THR A 117 5.84 12.26 15.38
CA THR A 117 7.08 11.78 14.78
C THR A 117 7.92 12.99 14.37
N THR A 118 9.19 13.03 14.77
CA THR A 118 10.15 14.09 14.42
C THR A 118 11.36 13.51 13.72
N PHE A 119 11.93 14.27 12.77
CA PHE A 119 13.04 13.84 11.94
C PHE A 119 14.21 14.82 12.07
N ASP A 120 15.39 14.30 12.41
CA ASP A 120 16.65 15.03 12.45
C ASP A 120 17.56 14.56 11.30
N TYR A 121 17.99 15.52 10.48
CA TYR A 121 18.83 15.32 9.29
C TYR A 121 20.24 15.85 9.47
N THR A 122 20.71 16.03 10.69
CA THR A 122 22.02 16.65 10.95
C THR A 122 23.20 15.75 10.57
N ILE A 123 23.01 14.43 10.55
CA ILE A 123 24.04 13.46 10.20
C ILE A 123 23.92 13.09 8.72
N ALA A 124 24.99 13.26 7.95
CA ALA A 124 24.98 12.90 6.54
C ALA A 124 24.80 11.39 6.34
N GLY A 125 23.87 11.00 5.46
CA GLY A 125 23.55 9.59 5.18
C GLY A 125 22.70 8.93 6.26
N GLU A 126 22.15 9.71 7.18
CA GLU A 126 21.35 9.23 8.29
C GLU A 126 20.22 10.20 8.64
N ILE A 127 19.09 9.68 9.09
CA ILE A 127 17.99 10.44 9.68
C ILE A 127 17.68 9.80 11.02
N THR A 128 17.74 10.61 12.09
CA THR A 128 17.21 10.16 13.39
C THR A 128 15.73 10.47 13.46
N MET A 129 14.92 9.45 13.70
CA MET A 129 13.48 9.57 13.91
C MET A 129 13.15 9.32 15.38
N ASN A 130 12.39 10.23 15.98
CA ASN A 130 11.83 9.99 17.30
C ASN A 130 10.31 9.99 17.19
N GLU A 131 9.70 8.98 17.74
CA GLU A 131 8.25 8.85 17.83
C GLU A 131 7.80 8.93 19.28
N LYS A 132 6.71 9.65 19.48
CA LYS A 132 6.07 9.80 20.79
C LYS A 132 4.57 9.60 20.66
N GLU A 133 4.05 8.64 21.39
CA GLU A 133 2.63 8.32 21.42
C GLU A 133 2.02 8.62 22.77
N VAL A 134 0.86 9.28 22.78
CA VAL A 134 0.10 9.67 23.96
C VAL A 134 -1.38 9.37 23.73
N TYR A 135 -2.02 8.71 24.69
CA TYR A 135 -3.45 8.44 24.70
C TYR A 135 -4.14 9.16 25.85
N ASP A 136 -5.27 9.81 25.59
CA ASP A 136 -6.06 10.48 26.64
C ASP A 136 -6.56 9.55 27.73
N SER A 137 -6.75 8.26 27.39
CA SER A 137 -7.25 7.22 28.30
C SER A 137 -6.16 6.61 29.19
N SER A 138 -4.90 6.93 28.94
CA SER A 138 -3.74 6.33 29.61
C SER A 138 -2.75 7.41 30.03
N SER A 139 -2.17 7.25 31.21
CA SER A 139 -1.02 8.07 31.65
C SER A 139 0.30 7.61 31.01
N ASN A 140 0.27 6.56 30.20
CA ASN A 140 1.46 6.03 29.59
C ASN A 140 1.84 6.86 28.38
N ILE A 141 3.12 7.16 28.26
CA ILE A 141 3.76 7.76 27.13
C ILE A 141 4.71 6.72 26.56
N TYR A 142 4.58 6.45 25.28
CA TYR A 142 5.50 5.58 24.55
C TYR A 142 6.43 6.47 23.74
N GLU A 143 7.73 6.23 23.82
CA GLU A 143 8.74 7.00 23.09
C GLU A 143 9.75 6.00 22.51
N ASP A 144 9.90 6.05 21.17
CA ASP A 144 10.83 5.19 20.44
C ASP A 144 11.75 6.05 19.56
N THR A 145 12.96 5.56 19.38
CA THR A 145 13.95 6.21 18.53
C THR A 145 14.45 5.23 17.48
N TYR A 146 14.44 5.64 16.24
CA TYR A 146 14.90 4.87 15.09
C TYR A 146 16.02 5.61 14.36
N ILE A 147 16.96 4.85 13.80
CA ILE A 147 18.00 5.37 12.92
C ILE A 147 17.72 4.88 11.50
N ILE A 148 17.43 5.81 10.60
CA ILE A 148 17.20 5.52 9.18
C ILE A 148 18.52 5.72 8.44
N LYS A 149 19.11 4.65 7.95
CA LYS A 149 20.32 4.70 7.12
C LYS A 149 19.94 4.93 5.66
N LEU A 150 20.68 5.81 4.99
CA LEU A 150 20.45 6.13 3.59
C LEU A 150 21.53 5.50 2.71
N ASN A 151 21.15 5.06 1.51
CA ASN A 151 22.08 4.64 0.48
C ASN A 151 22.73 5.86 -0.24
N GLU A 152 23.62 5.60 -1.19
CA GLU A 152 24.32 6.66 -1.95
C GLU A 152 23.37 7.57 -2.75
N GLN A 153 22.18 7.09 -3.11
CA GLN A 153 21.15 7.84 -3.80
C GLN A 153 20.27 8.67 -2.85
N GLY A 154 20.48 8.55 -1.53
CA GLY A 154 19.73 9.24 -0.51
C GLY A 154 18.38 8.60 -0.16
N ASN A 155 18.13 7.37 -0.60
CA ASN A 155 16.95 6.58 -0.23
C ASN A 155 17.27 5.74 1.01
N VAL A 156 16.23 5.30 1.72
CA VAL A 156 16.38 4.41 2.88
C VAL A 156 17.06 3.10 2.47
N ALA A 157 18.08 2.70 3.22
CA ALA A 157 18.74 1.40 3.08
C ALA A 157 18.31 0.44 4.20
N SER A 158 18.21 0.95 5.43
CA SER A 158 17.66 0.23 6.56
C SER A 158 17.07 1.17 7.60
N ILE A 159 16.15 0.64 8.39
CA ILE A 159 15.72 1.22 9.66
C ILE A 159 16.36 0.39 10.76
N GLN A 160 16.93 1.06 11.74
CA GLN A 160 17.54 0.45 12.91
C GLN A 160 16.75 0.83 14.16
N ASP A 161 16.55 -0.12 15.02
CA ASP A 161 15.85 0.01 16.30
C ASP A 161 16.78 -0.37 17.47
N ASP A 162 16.52 0.21 18.63
CA ASP A 162 17.12 -0.19 19.92
C ASP A 162 16.16 -1.10 20.71
N ASP A 163 15.92 -2.29 20.17
CA ASP A 163 14.97 -3.30 20.66
C ASP A 163 15.15 -3.67 22.16
N LYS A 164 16.31 -3.34 22.73
CA LYS A 164 16.64 -3.69 24.13
C LYS A 164 16.80 -2.49 25.06
N ASN A 165 16.53 -1.27 24.58
CA ASN A 165 16.83 -0.03 25.32
C ASN A 165 18.26 0.01 25.87
N THR A 166 19.20 -0.54 25.10
CA THR A 166 20.63 -0.64 25.47
C THR A 166 21.48 0.50 24.89
N GLY A 167 20.89 1.31 24.04
CA GLY A 167 21.59 2.31 23.22
C GLY A 167 22.36 1.70 22.04
N THR A 168 22.10 0.42 21.72
CA THR A 168 22.69 -0.27 20.58
C THR A 168 21.64 -0.54 19.53
N PHE A 169 21.76 0.15 18.38
CA PHE A 169 20.82 0.02 17.27
C PHE A 169 21.23 -1.14 16.35
N SER A 170 20.23 -1.94 15.93
CA SER A 170 20.41 -3.02 14.96
C SER A 170 19.40 -2.86 13.82
N ASP A 171 19.71 -3.42 12.64
CA ASP A 171 18.78 -3.36 11.52
C ASP A 171 17.48 -4.10 11.86
N TYR A 172 16.37 -3.37 11.80
CA TYR A 172 15.00 -3.86 11.99
C TYR A 172 14.36 -4.19 10.64
N ILE A 173 14.45 -3.27 9.66
CA ILE A 173 13.96 -3.46 8.30
C ILE A 173 15.05 -3.06 7.30
N ARG A 174 15.17 -3.81 6.19
CA ARG A 174 16.07 -3.50 5.07
C ARG A 174 15.31 -3.26 3.79
N PHE A 175 15.84 -2.37 2.96
CA PHE A 175 15.24 -1.96 1.70
C PHE A 175 16.20 -2.20 0.53
N SER A 176 15.65 -2.58 -0.62
CA SER A 176 16.40 -2.69 -1.87
C SER A 176 15.66 -2.00 -3.02
N TYR A 177 16.39 -1.65 -4.07
CA TYR A 177 15.91 -0.83 -5.16
C TYR A 177 16.22 -1.47 -6.50
N THR A 178 15.40 -1.17 -7.50
CA THR A 178 15.67 -1.51 -8.91
C THR A 178 16.81 -0.64 -9.45
N ASP A 179 17.34 -1.02 -10.63
CA ASP A 179 18.40 -0.24 -11.31
C ASP A 179 17.96 1.19 -11.66
N ASP A 180 16.67 1.42 -11.89
CA ASP A 180 16.10 2.76 -12.14
C ASP A 180 15.62 3.47 -10.85
N ASN A 181 16.08 2.99 -9.69
CA ASN A 181 15.91 3.61 -8.38
C ASN A 181 14.47 3.62 -7.84
N ARG A 182 13.70 2.57 -8.07
CA ARG A 182 12.38 2.34 -7.48
C ARG A 182 12.49 1.33 -6.34
N LEU A 183 11.64 1.46 -5.33
CA LEU A 183 11.58 0.49 -4.23
C LEU A 183 11.25 -0.90 -4.80
N ALA A 184 12.18 -1.85 -4.65
CA ALA A 184 12.00 -3.23 -5.14
C ALA A 184 11.52 -4.17 -4.04
N GLN A 185 12.04 -4.00 -2.82
CA GLN A 185 11.68 -4.87 -1.70
C GLN A 185 11.96 -4.16 -0.38
N TRP A 186 11.13 -4.46 0.59
CA TRP A 186 11.45 -4.34 2.01
C TRP A 186 11.40 -5.72 2.68
N LYS A 187 12.15 -5.90 3.74
CA LYS A 187 12.23 -7.16 4.47
C LYS A 187 12.66 -6.94 5.91
N ASP A 188 12.01 -7.65 6.84
CA ASP A 188 12.46 -7.74 8.23
C ASP A 188 13.90 -8.26 8.30
N ALA A 189 14.69 -7.64 9.14
CA ALA A 189 16.10 -7.99 9.32
C ALA A 189 16.35 -8.87 10.54
N ASP A 190 15.39 -8.99 11.45
CA ASP A 190 15.52 -9.79 12.67
C ASP A 190 15.48 -11.29 12.32
N ALA A 191 16.59 -11.99 12.65
CA ALA A 191 16.82 -13.38 12.28
C ALA A 191 16.07 -14.41 13.13
N GLY A 192 15.31 -13.97 14.13
CA GLY A 192 14.70 -14.85 15.15
C GLY A 192 13.22 -15.06 15.05
N SER A 193 12.49 -14.14 14.44
CA SER A 193 11.03 -14.06 14.42
C SER A 193 10.44 -14.50 13.08
N GLU A 194 9.15 -14.47 12.97
CA GLU A 194 8.39 -14.52 11.73
C GLU A 194 8.86 -13.36 10.85
N THR A 195 9.36 -13.66 9.66
CA THR A 195 9.94 -12.65 8.78
C THR A 195 8.91 -12.22 7.75
N SER A 196 8.55 -10.93 7.77
CA SER A 196 7.70 -10.33 6.77
C SER A 196 8.52 -9.70 5.65
N SER A 197 7.95 -9.61 4.48
CA SER A 197 8.56 -8.92 3.34
C SER A 197 7.52 -8.45 2.33
N GLY A 198 7.80 -7.31 1.68
CA GLY A 198 7.03 -6.81 0.56
C GLY A 198 7.89 -6.66 -0.69
N THR A 199 7.43 -7.13 -1.82
CA THR A 199 8.13 -7.05 -3.11
C THR A 199 7.31 -6.26 -4.12
N PHE A 200 7.93 -5.27 -4.75
CA PHE A 200 7.33 -4.43 -5.78
C PHE A 200 7.92 -4.77 -7.15
N SER A 201 7.08 -5.01 -8.12
CA SER A 201 7.48 -5.23 -9.51
C SER A 201 6.95 -4.10 -10.39
N TYR A 202 7.76 -3.70 -11.38
CA TYR A 202 7.40 -2.60 -12.29
C TYR A 202 7.50 -3.05 -13.74
N ASP A 203 6.56 -2.59 -14.56
CA ASP A 203 6.60 -2.71 -16.01
C ASP A 203 6.53 -1.32 -16.65
N ASN A 204 7.51 -0.99 -17.50
CA ASN A 204 7.61 0.31 -18.16
C ASN A 204 7.48 1.52 -17.21
N GLY A 205 8.01 1.42 -16.00
CA GLY A 205 7.97 2.48 -14.99
C GLY A 205 6.67 2.55 -14.18
N MET A 206 5.73 1.67 -14.42
CA MET A 206 4.48 1.53 -13.68
C MET A 206 4.57 0.35 -12.72
N LEU A 207 4.02 0.49 -11.52
CA LEU A 207 3.86 -0.63 -10.62
C LEU A 207 2.97 -1.68 -11.29
N SER A 208 3.48 -2.89 -11.45
CA SER A 208 2.75 -4.02 -12.08
C SER A 208 2.31 -5.05 -11.06
N LYS A 209 3.03 -5.20 -9.94
CA LYS A 209 2.70 -6.16 -8.91
C LYS A 209 3.25 -5.74 -7.55
N TYR A 210 2.51 -6.02 -6.48
CA TYR A 210 2.98 -6.01 -5.11
C TYR A 210 2.68 -7.36 -4.46
N GLU A 211 3.65 -7.93 -3.79
CA GLU A 211 3.53 -9.18 -3.03
C GLU A 211 3.99 -8.95 -1.60
N TYR A 212 3.11 -9.21 -0.66
CA TYR A 212 3.40 -9.23 0.78
C TYR A 212 3.38 -10.66 1.28
N VAL A 213 4.37 -11.04 2.05
CA VAL A 213 4.48 -12.36 2.68
C VAL A 213 4.78 -12.17 4.16
N GLU A 214 3.99 -12.80 5.00
CA GLU A 214 4.18 -12.85 6.46
C GLU A 214 4.29 -14.29 6.90
N GLY A 215 5.24 -14.59 7.81
CA GLY A 215 5.40 -15.90 8.42
C GLY A 215 6.47 -16.81 7.83
N LYS A 216 6.82 -17.86 8.58
CA LYS A 216 7.95 -18.78 8.29
C LYS A 216 7.63 -19.88 7.28
N SER A 217 6.38 -20.20 7.07
CA SER A 217 5.95 -21.26 6.14
C SER A 217 4.87 -20.77 5.19
N LEU A 218 4.82 -21.40 4.00
CA LEU A 218 3.76 -21.14 3.02
C LEU A 218 2.36 -21.53 3.54
N GLU A 219 2.28 -22.36 4.57
CA GLU A 219 1.01 -22.80 5.18
C GLU A 219 0.49 -21.78 6.21
N ASP A 220 1.41 -21.00 6.84
CA ASP A 220 1.09 -19.97 7.83
C ASP A 220 1.28 -18.56 7.27
N SER A 221 1.68 -18.41 5.99
CA SER A 221 1.96 -17.12 5.40
C SER A 221 0.69 -16.46 4.86
N ARG A 222 0.47 -15.22 5.28
CA ARG A 222 -0.45 -14.30 4.61
C ARG A 222 0.25 -13.76 3.37
N THR A 223 -0.26 -14.06 2.20
CA THR A 223 0.24 -13.50 0.94
C THR A 223 -0.80 -12.56 0.36
N ILE A 224 -0.42 -11.31 0.17
CA ILE A 224 -1.19 -10.34 -0.60
C ILE A 224 -0.49 -10.18 -1.93
N SER A 225 -1.17 -10.52 -3.02
CA SER A 225 -0.67 -10.29 -4.37
C SER A 225 -1.59 -9.32 -5.08
N VAL A 226 -1.03 -8.23 -5.59
CA VAL A 226 -1.77 -7.19 -6.32
C VAL A 226 -1.19 -7.13 -7.71
N ASP A 227 -1.91 -7.68 -8.70
CA ASP A 227 -1.54 -7.55 -10.10
C ASP A 227 -2.18 -6.30 -10.71
N VAL A 228 -1.41 -5.50 -11.39
CA VAL A 228 -1.85 -4.24 -11.99
C VAL A 228 -1.83 -4.37 -13.50
N ASN A 229 -2.93 -4.84 -14.08
CA ASN A 229 -3.02 -5.14 -15.52
C ASN A 229 -3.86 -4.13 -16.32
N LYS A 230 -4.41 -3.07 -15.70
CA LYS A 230 -5.22 -2.07 -16.39
C LYS A 230 -4.41 -0.84 -16.77
N ALA A 231 -4.80 -0.21 -17.86
CA ALA A 231 -4.19 1.02 -18.32
C ALA A 231 -4.38 2.12 -17.28
N TYR A 232 -3.27 2.70 -16.84
CA TYR A 232 -3.26 3.85 -15.98
C TYR A 232 -3.60 5.10 -16.79
N THR A 233 -4.57 5.88 -16.35
CA THR A 233 -4.97 7.12 -17.05
C THR A 233 -4.42 8.37 -16.37
N HIS A 234 -4.17 8.33 -15.07
CA HIS A 234 -3.66 9.46 -14.31
C HIS A 234 -2.16 9.35 -14.08
N ARG A 235 -1.41 10.28 -14.67
CA ARG A 235 0.02 10.38 -14.40
C ARG A 235 0.26 10.81 -12.96
N TYR A 236 1.26 10.20 -12.32
CA TYR A 236 1.65 10.57 -10.97
C TYR A 236 2.09 12.05 -10.94
N PRO A 237 1.53 12.89 -10.05
CA PRO A 237 1.93 14.30 -10.01
C PRO A 237 3.39 14.43 -9.59
N ASN A 238 4.24 14.96 -10.46
CA ASN A 238 5.68 15.14 -10.22
C ASN A 238 6.00 16.06 -9.03
N ASN A 239 5.02 16.75 -8.51
CA ASN A 239 5.12 17.70 -7.40
C ASN A 239 4.63 17.12 -6.06
N LEU A 240 4.27 15.85 -6.01
CA LEU A 240 3.88 15.18 -4.78
C LEU A 240 5.11 14.48 -4.19
N PRO A 241 5.69 14.99 -3.09
CA PRO A 241 6.87 14.38 -2.46
C PRO A 241 6.54 13.06 -1.74
N VAL A 242 5.26 12.71 -1.64
CA VAL A 242 4.74 11.54 -0.92
C VAL A 242 4.45 10.43 -1.91
N ASP A 243 4.95 9.24 -1.65
CA ASP A 243 4.59 8.05 -2.43
C ASP A 243 3.23 7.52 -1.97
N MET A 244 2.16 8.02 -2.61
CA MET A 244 0.79 7.61 -2.27
C MET A 244 0.49 6.16 -2.65
N VAL A 245 1.18 5.60 -3.64
CA VAL A 245 1.01 4.19 -4.02
C VAL A 245 1.60 3.29 -2.97
N GLY A 246 2.81 3.60 -2.51
CA GLY A 246 3.43 2.89 -1.38
C GLY A 246 2.59 2.97 -0.12
N LEU A 247 2.07 4.16 0.22
CA LEU A 247 1.18 4.34 1.37
C LEU A 247 -0.11 3.51 1.28
N LEU A 248 -0.73 3.42 0.11
CA LEU A 248 -1.95 2.62 -0.07
C LEU A 248 -1.71 1.11 0.10
N LEU A 249 -0.50 0.64 -0.24
CA LEU A 249 -0.14 -0.77 -0.14
C LEU A 249 0.44 -1.15 1.22
N CYS A 250 1.09 -0.21 1.92
CA CYS A 250 1.82 -0.43 3.16
C CYS A 250 1.32 0.50 4.29
N ASN A 251 0.03 0.81 4.34
CA ASN A 251 -0.54 1.80 5.26
C ASN A 251 -0.45 1.42 6.75
N ASP A 252 -0.36 0.14 7.06
CA ASP A 252 -0.29 -0.38 8.43
C ASP A 252 1.12 -0.87 8.81
N ASP A 253 2.10 -0.71 7.92
CA ASP A 253 3.47 -1.12 8.19
C ASP A 253 4.20 -0.06 9.04
N ASP A 254 5.06 -0.48 9.95
CA ASP A 254 5.84 0.34 10.88
C ASP A 254 6.77 1.36 10.21
N PHE A 255 6.84 1.35 8.89
CA PHE A 255 7.69 2.25 8.09
C PHE A 255 6.90 3.16 7.13
N ASP A 256 5.58 3.31 7.30
CA ASP A 256 4.72 4.15 6.43
C ASP A 256 5.23 5.61 6.34
N PHE A 257 5.86 6.09 7.41
CA PHE A 257 6.45 7.43 7.47
C PHE A 257 7.49 7.70 6.38
N LEU A 258 8.18 6.66 5.85
CA LEU A 258 9.18 6.81 4.79
C LEU A 258 8.56 7.36 3.49
N PHE A 259 7.32 6.96 3.19
CA PHE A 259 6.58 7.45 2.04
C PHE A 259 6.23 8.93 2.18
N TYR A 260 5.98 9.40 3.43
CA TYR A 260 5.70 10.81 3.70
C TYR A 260 6.95 11.69 3.60
N ILE A 261 8.13 11.18 3.94
CA ILE A 261 9.38 11.94 3.86
C ILE A 261 10.09 11.79 2.51
N GLY A 262 9.51 11.01 1.57
CA GLY A 262 10.02 10.86 0.20
C GLY A 262 11.39 10.19 0.13
N ARG A 263 11.60 9.10 0.89
CA ARG A 263 12.87 8.38 0.96
C ARG A 263 12.80 6.95 0.41
N THR A 264 11.75 6.64 -0.33
CA THR A 264 11.50 5.33 -0.95
C THR A 264 11.90 5.23 -2.42
N GLY A 265 12.65 6.22 -2.92
CA GLY A 265 13.12 6.24 -4.29
C GLY A 265 12.12 6.86 -5.27
N LYS A 266 12.22 6.45 -6.54
CA LYS A 266 11.36 6.95 -7.60
C LYS A 266 9.99 6.26 -7.53
N THR A 267 8.93 7.05 -7.46
CA THR A 267 7.54 6.55 -7.46
C THR A 267 7.15 5.94 -8.81
N SER A 268 5.98 5.27 -8.87
CA SER A 268 5.36 4.89 -10.14
C SER A 268 5.11 6.12 -11.00
N ASP A 269 5.23 5.98 -12.33
CA ASP A 269 5.00 7.10 -13.26
C ASP A 269 3.52 7.47 -13.38
N TYR A 270 2.62 6.57 -12.95
CA TYR A 270 1.17 6.74 -12.99
C TYR A 270 0.52 6.25 -11.70
N LEU A 271 -0.66 6.80 -11.40
CA LEU A 271 -1.51 6.36 -10.30
C LEU A 271 -2.35 5.15 -10.76
N PRO A 272 -2.38 4.06 -10.02
CA PRO A 272 -3.22 2.91 -10.34
C PRO A 272 -4.70 3.24 -10.09
N GLU A 273 -5.60 2.85 -11.00
CA GLU A 273 -7.04 3.06 -10.84
C GLU A 273 -7.76 1.82 -10.32
N VAL A 274 -7.24 0.66 -10.66
CA VAL A 274 -7.78 -0.62 -10.22
C VAL A 274 -6.63 -1.59 -10.00
N PHE A 275 -6.67 -2.28 -8.89
CA PHE A 275 -5.88 -3.49 -8.69
C PHE A 275 -6.81 -4.71 -8.90
N PRO A 276 -6.78 -5.33 -10.08
CA PRO A 276 -7.44 -6.62 -10.28
C PRO A 276 -6.65 -7.70 -9.52
N ASP A 277 -7.33 -8.77 -9.20
CA ASP A 277 -6.71 -9.94 -8.57
C ASP A 277 -6.02 -9.65 -7.21
N PHE A 278 -6.64 -8.81 -6.40
CA PHE A 278 -6.22 -8.64 -5.02
C PHE A 278 -6.50 -9.95 -4.26
N THR A 279 -5.48 -10.76 -4.10
CA THR A 279 -5.59 -12.04 -3.41
C THR A 279 -5.05 -11.88 -1.99
N ALA A 280 -5.92 -11.83 -1.02
CA ALA A 280 -5.56 -12.00 0.37
C ALA A 280 -6.40 -13.12 0.97
N ARG A 281 -5.78 -13.91 1.82
CA ARG A 281 -6.46 -14.95 2.56
C ARG A 281 -6.21 -14.72 4.03
N ASP A 282 -7.29 -14.54 4.78
CA ASP A 282 -7.25 -14.46 6.22
C ASP A 282 -8.14 -15.56 6.80
N GLU A 283 -7.58 -16.42 7.62
CA GLU A 283 -8.30 -17.54 8.24
C GLU A 283 -8.45 -17.27 9.72
N TRP A 284 -9.71 -17.17 10.16
CA TRP A 284 -10.02 -17.06 11.58
C TRP A 284 -10.64 -18.37 12.04
N ASP A 285 -9.86 -19.15 12.78
CA ASP A 285 -10.34 -20.38 13.37
C ASP A 285 -10.91 -20.09 14.77
N ARG A 286 -12.13 -20.51 15.00
CA ARG A 286 -12.78 -20.45 16.32
C ARG A 286 -12.92 -21.82 16.98
N ILE A 287 -12.37 -22.88 16.37
CA ILE A 287 -12.40 -24.18 17.02
C ILE A 287 -11.52 -24.12 18.26
N MET A 288 -12.12 -24.41 19.38
CA MET A 288 -11.35 -24.49 20.63
C MET A 288 -10.42 -25.69 20.57
N GLU A 289 -9.23 -25.56 21.16
CA GLU A 289 -8.29 -26.69 21.26
C GLU A 289 -8.88 -27.85 22.07
N SER A 290 -9.84 -27.58 22.95
CA SER A 290 -10.52 -28.57 23.77
C SER A 290 -11.89 -28.07 24.28
N TYR A 291 -12.72 -28.99 24.70
CA TYR A 291 -14.04 -28.73 25.25
C TYR A 291 -14.14 -29.25 26.70
N GLN A 292 -14.76 -28.46 27.55
CA GLN A 292 -14.84 -28.78 29.00
C GLN A 292 -16.01 -29.68 29.36
N THR A 293 -17.01 -29.82 28.49
CA THR A 293 -18.20 -30.61 28.76
C THR A 293 -18.21 -31.90 27.94
N PRO A 294 -18.04 -33.06 28.53
CA PRO A 294 -18.02 -34.33 27.80
C PRO A 294 -19.40 -34.71 27.29
N ASN A 295 -19.42 -35.56 26.25
CA ASN A 295 -20.63 -36.09 25.61
C ASN A 295 -21.61 -35.00 25.10
N THR A 296 -21.06 -33.91 24.60
CA THR A 296 -21.82 -32.82 24.01
C THR A 296 -21.58 -32.72 22.52
N THR A 297 -22.54 -32.09 21.83
CA THR A 297 -22.38 -31.73 20.40
C THR A 297 -22.53 -30.23 20.30
N VAL A 298 -21.58 -29.59 19.65
CA VAL A 298 -21.52 -28.13 19.47
C VAL A 298 -21.38 -27.82 18.01
N GLU A 299 -22.10 -26.81 17.54
CA GLU A 299 -21.85 -26.24 16.21
C GLU A 299 -20.79 -25.13 16.33
N GLU A 300 -19.73 -25.28 15.55
CA GLU A 300 -18.63 -24.32 15.46
C GLU A 300 -18.47 -23.86 14.03
N TYR A 301 -17.90 -22.71 13.84
CA TYR A 301 -17.61 -22.18 12.52
C TYR A 301 -16.32 -21.36 12.50
N TYR A 302 -15.67 -21.31 11.35
CA TYR A 302 -14.62 -20.36 11.06
C TYR A 302 -14.92 -19.62 9.76
N HIS A 303 -14.39 -18.41 9.65
CA HIS A 303 -14.44 -17.61 8.43
C HIS A 303 -13.08 -17.62 7.76
N THR A 304 -13.09 -17.86 6.46
CA THR A 304 -11.94 -17.59 5.58
C THR A 304 -12.33 -16.45 4.66
N ILE A 305 -11.59 -15.36 4.73
CA ILE A 305 -11.76 -14.23 3.81
C ILE A 305 -10.92 -14.51 2.59
N VAL A 306 -11.55 -14.57 1.43
CA VAL A 306 -10.87 -14.73 0.14
C VAL A 306 -11.18 -13.49 -0.69
N TRP A 307 -10.17 -12.68 -0.93
CA TRP A 307 -10.30 -11.43 -1.66
C TRP A 307 -9.98 -11.58 -3.17
N SER A 308 -9.97 -12.80 -3.67
CA SER A 308 -9.49 -13.15 -5.00
C SER A 308 -10.35 -12.69 -6.17
N ASP A 309 -11.59 -12.27 -5.91
CA ASP A 309 -12.56 -11.96 -6.97
C ASP A 309 -12.97 -10.48 -7.00
N ASP A 310 -12.49 -9.65 -6.08
CA ASP A 310 -12.96 -8.29 -5.91
C ASP A 310 -11.83 -7.29 -6.25
N GLU A 311 -12.15 -6.35 -7.13
CA GLU A 311 -11.23 -5.29 -7.54
C GLU A 311 -11.11 -4.25 -6.41
N LEU A 312 -9.89 -3.84 -6.07
CA LEU A 312 -9.67 -2.61 -5.32
C LEU A 312 -9.74 -1.44 -6.30
N VAL A 313 -10.82 -0.66 -6.22
CA VAL A 313 -11.04 0.50 -7.10
C VAL A 313 -10.55 1.77 -6.41
N MET A 314 -9.81 2.60 -7.14
CA MET A 314 -9.29 3.88 -6.65
C MET A 314 -9.82 5.02 -7.49
N ASN A 315 -10.38 6.02 -6.82
CA ASN A 315 -10.85 7.26 -7.44
C ASN A 315 -10.03 8.43 -6.92
N TYR A 316 -9.55 9.29 -7.82
CA TYR A 316 -8.69 10.42 -7.50
C TYR A 316 -9.39 11.73 -7.78
N THR A 317 -9.13 12.73 -6.92
CA THR A 317 -9.56 14.12 -7.15
C THR A 317 -8.35 15.04 -7.17
N PHE A 318 -8.40 16.02 -8.07
CA PHE A 318 -7.31 16.98 -8.27
C PHE A 318 -7.86 18.41 -8.20
N ASP A 319 -7.01 19.32 -7.74
CA ASP A 319 -7.33 20.75 -7.83
C ASP A 319 -7.07 21.30 -9.25
N LYS A 320 -7.37 22.60 -9.45
CA LYS A 320 -7.20 23.28 -10.73
C LYS A 320 -5.74 23.32 -11.23
N ASP A 321 -4.78 23.17 -10.32
CA ASP A 321 -3.34 23.20 -10.59
C ASP A 321 -2.77 21.76 -10.72
N ASN A 322 -3.66 20.76 -10.80
CA ASN A 322 -3.35 19.32 -10.90
C ASN A 322 -2.60 18.74 -9.69
N TYR A 323 -2.83 19.29 -8.49
CA TYR A 323 -2.41 18.64 -7.26
C TYR A 323 -3.46 17.63 -6.81
N LEU A 324 -3.01 16.47 -6.36
CA LEU A 324 -3.89 15.42 -5.82
C LEU A 324 -4.50 15.89 -4.49
N THR A 325 -5.82 16.04 -4.45
CA THR A 325 -6.55 16.54 -3.26
C THR A 325 -7.36 15.47 -2.57
N GLY A 326 -7.55 14.33 -3.19
CA GLY A 326 -8.23 13.21 -2.55
C GLY A 326 -8.06 11.89 -3.26
N ILE A 327 -8.18 10.83 -2.48
CA ILE A 327 -8.21 9.46 -2.92
C ILE A 327 -9.39 8.78 -2.23
N GLN A 328 -10.19 8.04 -2.98
CA GLN A 328 -11.18 7.13 -2.41
C GLN A 328 -10.86 5.74 -2.90
N THR A 329 -10.70 4.80 -1.98
CA THR A 329 -10.59 3.39 -2.29
C THR A 329 -11.85 2.67 -1.86
N GLN A 330 -12.23 1.65 -2.61
CA GLN A 330 -13.35 0.78 -2.30
C GLN A 330 -12.93 -0.67 -2.53
N ARG A 331 -13.18 -1.52 -1.55
CA ARG A 331 -12.81 -2.93 -1.55
C ARG A 331 -13.95 -3.80 -1.06
N GLY A 332 -14.43 -4.72 -1.90
CA GLY A 332 -15.39 -5.75 -1.53
C GLY A 332 -14.70 -7.03 -1.04
N PHE A 333 -15.47 -7.91 -0.43
CA PHE A 333 -14.98 -9.18 0.09
C PHE A 333 -15.82 -10.35 -0.36
N THR A 334 -15.17 -11.50 -0.47
CA THR A 334 -15.83 -12.78 -0.49
C THR A 334 -15.46 -13.53 0.79
N VAL A 335 -16.47 -13.89 1.57
CA VAL A 335 -16.31 -14.63 2.83
C VAL A 335 -16.71 -16.07 2.60
N MET A 336 -15.84 -17.01 2.95
CA MET A 336 -16.19 -18.42 3.04
C MET A 336 -16.42 -18.77 4.50
N LYS A 337 -17.68 -19.11 4.83
CA LYS A 337 -18.05 -19.61 6.14
C LYS A 337 -18.03 -21.12 6.15
N THR A 338 -17.16 -21.70 6.94
CA THR A 338 -17.14 -23.14 7.16
C THR A 338 -17.74 -23.46 8.53
N THR A 339 -18.78 -24.28 8.54
CA THR A 339 -19.43 -24.79 9.75
C THR A 339 -19.14 -26.27 9.92
N TYR A 340 -19.01 -26.70 11.14
CA TYR A 340 -18.90 -28.11 11.50
C TYR A 340 -19.62 -28.45 12.79
N THR A 341 -19.96 -29.71 12.93
CA THR A 341 -20.44 -30.29 14.16
C THR A 341 -19.24 -30.86 14.92
N VAL A 342 -18.97 -30.34 16.10
CA VAL A 342 -17.96 -30.87 17.02
C VAL A 342 -18.64 -31.83 17.97
N VAL A 343 -18.22 -33.10 17.95
CA VAL A 343 -18.73 -34.13 18.85
C VAL A 343 -17.68 -34.39 19.91
N VAL A 344 -17.95 -33.94 21.14
CA VAL A 344 -17.04 -34.07 22.27
C VAL A 344 -17.23 -35.44 22.92
N GLY A 345 -16.16 -36.21 23.02
CA GLY A 345 -16.14 -37.50 23.66
C GLY A 345 -16.13 -37.40 25.20
N ASN A 346 -15.82 -38.52 25.83
CA ASN A 346 -15.66 -38.64 27.30
C ASN A 346 -14.21 -38.92 27.71
N GLU A 347 -13.29 -38.96 26.76
CA GLU A 347 -11.87 -39.18 27.00
C GLU A 347 -11.14 -37.84 27.16
N LEU A 348 -10.39 -37.66 28.23
CA LEU A 348 -9.59 -36.46 28.43
C LEU A 348 -8.46 -36.34 27.39
N VAL A 349 -8.14 -35.11 26.98
CA VAL A 349 -6.98 -34.83 26.11
C VAL A 349 -5.70 -35.28 26.80
N ASP A 350 -5.59 -34.97 28.11
CA ASP A 350 -4.51 -35.47 28.96
C ASP A 350 -5.11 -35.90 30.33
N PRO A 351 -5.04 -37.21 30.67
CA PRO A 351 -5.58 -37.68 31.94
C PRO A 351 -4.90 -37.10 33.18
N ASN A 352 -3.66 -36.58 33.05
CA ASN A 352 -2.91 -35.98 34.15
C ASN A 352 -3.20 -34.47 34.30
N ILE A 353 -3.85 -33.85 33.30
CA ILE A 353 -4.20 -32.43 33.25
C ILE A 353 -5.67 -32.31 32.79
N PRO A 354 -6.64 -32.58 33.72
CA PRO A 354 -8.06 -32.55 33.37
C PRO A 354 -8.53 -31.19 32.82
N GLU A 355 -7.86 -30.11 33.17
CA GLU A 355 -8.14 -28.75 32.73
C GLU A 355 -7.95 -28.56 31.21
N ARG A 356 -7.23 -29.48 30.53
CA ARG A 356 -7.13 -29.51 29.07
C ARG A 356 -8.40 -29.97 28.40
N GLY A 357 -9.40 -30.47 29.16
CA GLY A 357 -10.71 -30.87 28.61
C GLY A 357 -10.71 -32.20 27.89
N TYR A 358 -11.71 -32.39 27.04
CA TYR A 358 -12.03 -33.68 26.41
C TYR A 358 -11.68 -33.70 24.93
N LYS A 359 -11.31 -34.89 24.42
CA LYS A 359 -11.11 -35.15 23.00
C LYS A 359 -12.42 -34.99 22.22
N TYR A 360 -12.33 -34.56 21.00
CA TYR A 360 -13.47 -34.36 20.12
C TYR A 360 -13.20 -34.87 18.70
N THR A 361 -14.26 -35.01 17.93
CA THR A 361 -14.22 -35.26 16.49
C THR A 361 -15.03 -34.20 15.76
N ILE A 362 -14.62 -33.92 14.53
CA ILE A 362 -15.29 -32.95 13.65
C ILE A 362 -16.11 -33.71 12.62
N GLU A 363 -17.37 -33.39 12.52
CA GLU A 363 -18.31 -33.98 11.58
C GLU A 363 -19.04 -32.89 10.77
N ASN A 364 -19.73 -33.28 9.71
CA ASN A 364 -20.66 -32.45 8.93
C ASN A 364 -20.09 -31.11 8.47
N LYS A 365 -18.82 -31.12 8.04
CA LYS A 365 -18.19 -29.91 7.49
C LYS A 365 -18.94 -29.38 6.28
N LYS A 366 -19.39 -28.12 6.33
CA LYS A 366 -20.09 -27.42 5.26
C LYS A 366 -19.47 -26.06 5.04
N THR A 367 -19.14 -25.73 3.79
CA THR A 367 -18.60 -24.40 3.43
C THR A 367 -19.59 -23.68 2.52
N GLU A 368 -19.90 -22.44 2.85
CA GLU A 368 -20.76 -21.54 2.08
C GLU A 368 -19.94 -20.30 1.69
N LYS A 369 -20.18 -19.79 0.46
CA LYS A 369 -19.54 -18.60 -0.07
C LYS A 369 -20.57 -17.47 -0.06
N GLU A 370 -20.22 -16.34 0.55
CA GLU A 370 -21.06 -15.15 0.61
C GLU A 370 -20.27 -13.92 0.21
N LYS A 371 -20.91 -12.97 -0.46
CA LYS A 371 -20.33 -11.63 -0.66
C LYS A 371 -20.63 -10.75 0.53
N ASP A 372 -19.69 -9.89 0.88
CA ASP A 372 -19.85 -8.89 1.93
C ASP A 372 -19.75 -7.48 1.37
N ASP A 373 -20.24 -6.50 2.14
CA ASP A 373 -20.24 -5.10 1.73
C ASP A 373 -18.82 -4.54 1.64
N ALA A 374 -18.65 -3.57 0.76
CA ALA A 374 -17.35 -2.98 0.50
C ALA A 374 -16.93 -2.01 1.61
N ASP A 375 -15.68 -2.13 2.05
CA ASP A 375 -15.03 -1.10 2.85
C ASP A 375 -14.62 0.09 1.98
N VAL A 376 -14.76 1.29 2.54
CA VAL A 376 -14.47 2.54 1.84
C VAL A 376 -13.48 3.37 2.63
N PHE A 377 -12.33 3.67 2.04
CA PHE A 377 -11.33 4.57 2.61
C PHE A 377 -11.30 5.87 1.80
N THR A 378 -11.38 6.99 2.49
CA THR A 378 -11.36 8.32 1.88
C THR A 378 -10.22 9.14 2.47
N TRP A 379 -9.31 9.57 1.62
CA TRP A 379 -8.17 10.40 1.96
C TRP A 379 -8.38 11.80 1.40
N THR A 380 -8.14 12.81 2.20
CA THR A 380 -8.21 14.22 1.80
C THR A 380 -6.86 14.87 2.06
N ILE A 381 -6.32 15.57 1.05
CA ILE A 381 -4.98 16.18 1.08
C ILE A 381 -5.13 17.70 0.98
N GLU A 382 -4.58 18.43 1.94
CA GLU A 382 -4.53 19.90 2.01
C GLU A 382 -3.08 20.39 1.84
N TYR A 383 -2.91 21.42 1.00
CA TYR A 383 -1.63 22.06 0.72
C TYR A 383 -1.47 23.44 1.36
#